data_a522d22b38f94027a0cdd32db0facaa3
#
_entry.id   a522d22b38f94027a0cdd32db0facaa3
#
_cell.length_a   1.000
_cell.length_b   1.000
_cell.length_c   1.000
_cell.angle_alpha   90.00
_cell.angle_beta   90.00
_cell.angle_gamma   90.00
#
_symmetry.space_group_name_H-M   'P 1'
#
loop_
_entity.id
_entity.type
_entity.pdbx_description
1 polymer ?
#
loop_
_entity_poly.entity_id
_entity_poly.type
_entity_poly.pdbx_seq_one_letter_code
_entity_poly.pdbx_strand_id
1 'polypeptide(L)'
;MGVHADPSFINVNIWITPDECVEDFNKNGLRIYHKHAPKEWTREDYNGDNIKSYLKMKSYLKDSKYDRIPYKYNRAIIFKGRAFHSTDNVHMKQGEENKRVNYTFLYEY
;
A
#
# COMPACT_ATOMS: atom_id res chain seq x y z
N MET A 1 -5.95 2.73 -4.86
CA MET A 1 -4.78 2.15 -5.51
C MET A 1 -4.74 0.66 -5.36
N GLY A 2 -4.46 -0.05 -6.44
CA GLY A 2 -4.40 -1.49 -6.44
C GLY A 2 -3.16 -2.04 -5.73
N VAL A 3 -3.15 -3.35 -5.54
CA VAL A 3 -2.01 -4.04 -4.95
C VAL A 3 -0.82 -3.98 -5.91
N HIS A 4 0.35 -3.68 -5.40
CA HIS A 4 1.58 -3.61 -6.17
C HIS A 4 2.79 -3.78 -5.25
N ALA A 5 3.97 -3.92 -5.83
CA ALA A 5 5.23 -3.82 -5.13
C ALA A 5 6.06 -2.70 -5.76
N ASP A 6 7.11 -2.28 -5.09
CA ASP A 6 8.00 -1.23 -5.57
C ASP A 6 9.43 -1.77 -5.71
N PRO A 7 10.26 -1.17 -6.59
CA PRO A 7 11.65 -1.60 -6.73
C PRO A 7 12.53 -1.16 -5.56
N SER A 8 12.01 -0.31 -4.69
CA SER A 8 12.75 0.23 -3.56
C SER A 8 13.10 -0.83 -2.53
N PHE A 9 14.19 -0.60 -1.83
CA PHE A 9 14.61 -1.45 -0.71
C PHE A 9 13.72 -1.20 0.51
N ILE A 10 13.52 0.07 0.86
CA ILE A 10 12.69 0.50 1.99
C ILE A 10 11.70 1.56 1.54
N ASN A 11 10.45 1.40 1.95
CA ASN A 11 9.41 2.42 1.82
C ASN A 11 9.10 2.99 3.19
N VAL A 12 8.88 4.30 3.24
CA VAL A 12 8.38 4.99 4.43
C VAL A 12 7.14 5.77 4.04
N ASN A 13 6.03 5.47 4.68
CA ASN A 13 4.78 6.21 4.51
C ASN A 13 4.44 6.95 5.79
N ILE A 14 4.08 8.23 5.68
CA ILE A 14 3.64 9.03 6.82
C ILE A 14 2.26 9.59 6.48
N TRP A 15 1.27 9.29 7.31
CA TRP A 15 -0.10 9.77 7.10
C TRP A 15 -0.29 11.12 7.77
N ILE A 16 -0.76 12.11 7.01
CA ILE A 16 -0.84 13.51 7.45
C ILE A 16 -2.26 14.09 7.47
N THR A 17 -3.26 13.34 7.02
CA THR A 17 -4.65 13.79 7.15
C THR A 17 -5.11 13.58 8.59
N PRO A 18 -5.67 14.62 9.24
CA PRO A 18 -6.10 14.52 10.64
C PRO A 18 -7.11 13.41 10.87
N ASP A 19 -7.07 12.82 12.07
CA ASP A 19 -7.95 11.72 12.45
C ASP A 19 -9.44 12.05 12.31
N GLU A 20 -9.83 13.27 12.58
CA GLU A 20 -11.22 13.71 12.47
C GLU A 20 -11.77 13.65 11.04
N CYS A 21 -10.91 13.53 10.03
CA CYS A 21 -11.31 13.39 8.64
C CYS A 21 -11.63 11.94 8.25
N VAL A 22 -11.35 10.98 9.12
CA VAL A 22 -11.44 9.55 8.83
C VAL A 22 -12.73 8.97 9.41
N GLU A 23 -13.51 8.26 8.57
CA GLU A 23 -14.72 7.61 9.05
C GLU A 23 -14.43 6.29 9.76
N ASP A 24 -13.45 5.51 9.27
CA ASP A 24 -13.13 4.21 9.84
C ASP A 24 -11.61 4.00 9.82
N PHE A 25 -11.01 4.06 11.00
CA PHE A 25 -9.56 3.91 11.15
C PHE A 25 -9.05 2.54 10.70
N ASN A 26 -9.86 1.50 10.82
CA ASN A 26 -9.45 0.15 10.44
C ASN A 26 -9.35 -0.02 8.91
N LYS A 27 -9.95 0.89 8.14
CA LYS A 27 -10.04 0.75 6.69
C LYS A 27 -9.14 1.69 5.90
N ASN A 28 -8.73 2.79 6.48
CA ASN A 28 -7.99 3.83 5.73
C ASN A 28 -6.48 3.68 5.77
N GLY A 29 -6.00 2.59 6.30
CA GLY A 29 -4.57 2.35 6.46
C GLY A 29 -3.93 1.63 5.29
N LEU A 30 -3.13 0.63 5.59
CA LEU A 30 -2.32 -0.08 4.61
C LEU A 30 -2.45 -1.59 4.84
N ARG A 31 -2.44 -2.34 3.74
CA ARG A 31 -2.26 -3.79 3.76
C ARG A 31 -0.88 -4.11 3.26
N ILE A 32 -0.15 -4.91 3.99
CA ILE A 32 1.17 -5.37 3.59
C ILE A 32 1.14 -6.89 3.55
N TYR A 33 1.35 -7.46 2.37
CA TYR A 33 1.31 -8.91 2.17
C TYR A 33 2.59 -9.57 2.65
N HIS A 34 2.49 -10.82 3.10
CA HIS A 34 3.64 -11.61 3.54
C HIS A 34 4.44 -12.21 2.37
N LYS A 35 4.17 -11.75 1.16
CA LYS A 35 4.91 -12.14 -0.04
C LYS A 35 5.57 -10.94 -0.70
N HIS A 36 6.79 -11.16 -1.15
CA HIS A 36 7.57 -10.18 -1.89
C HIS A 36 7.54 -10.51 -3.37
N ALA A 37 7.73 -9.51 -4.21
CA ALA A 37 7.88 -9.73 -5.64
C ALA A 37 9.10 -10.64 -5.88
N PRO A 38 8.94 -11.74 -6.62
CA PRO A 38 10.08 -12.60 -6.97
C PRO A 38 11.16 -11.82 -7.69
N LYS A 39 12.41 -12.22 -7.51
CA LYS A 39 13.56 -11.51 -8.09
C LYS A 39 13.49 -11.43 -9.62
N GLU A 40 12.95 -12.46 -10.25
CA GLU A 40 12.83 -12.56 -11.70
C GLU A 40 11.68 -11.74 -12.30
N TRP A 41 10.77 -11.24 -11.45
CA TRP A 41 9.67 -10.40 -11.92
C TRP A 41 10.17 -9.02 -12.28
N THR A 42 9.72 -8.51 -13.42
CA THR A 42 10.02 -7.15 -13.87
C THR A 42 9.10 -6.15 -13.15
N ARG A 43 9.45 -4.86 -13.24
CA ARG A 43 8.60 -3.79 -12.73
C ARG A 43 7.19 -3.88 -13.27
N GLU A 44 7.04 -4.22 -14.54
CA GLU A 44 5.73 -4.40 -15.16
C GLU A 44 4.94 -5.52 -14.49
N ASP A 45 5.59 -6.62 -14.13
CA ASP A 45 4.94 -7.75 -13.48
C ASP A 45 4.35 -7.40 -12.11
N TYR A 46 5.08 -6.63 -11.29
CA TYR A 46 4.64 -6.38 -9.90
C TYR A 46 3.97 -5.02 -9.72
N ASN A 47 3.78 -4.27 -10.77
CA ASN A 47 3.15 -2.96 -10.77
C ASN A 47 1.62 -3.06 -10.86
N GLY A 48 1.09 -4.08 -11.56
CA GLY A 48 -0.34 -4.31 -11.67
C GLY A 48 -1.08 -3.35 -12.60
N ASP A 49 -0.37 -2.64 -13.46
CA ASP A 49 -0.96 -1.59 -14.31
C ASP A 49 -1.79 -2.10 -15.48
N ASN A 50 -1.61 -3.36 -15.87
CA ASN A 50 -2.39 -3.95 -16.94
C ASN A 50 -3.03 -5.26 -16.48
N ILE A 51 -3.98 -5.76 -17.27
CA ILE A 51 -4.74 -6.98 -16.93
C ILE A 51 -3.82 -8.18 -16.73
N LYS A 52 -2.83 -8.36 -17.60
CA LYS A 52 -1.93 -9.50 -17.53
C LYS A 52 -1.13 -9.52 -16.21
N SER A 53 -0.53 -8.41 -15.87
CA SER A 53 0.23 -8.28 -14.61
C SER A 53 -0.67 -8.37 -13.39
N TYR A 54 -1.86 -7.79 -13.46
CA TYR A 54 -2.86 -7.88 -12.39
C TYR A 54 -3.24 -9.34 -12.11
N LEU A 55 -3.56 -10.11 -13.15
CA LEU A 55 -3.95 -11.52 -13.01
C LEU A 55 -2.79 -12.38 -12.48
N LYS A 56 -1.58 -12.11 -12.96
CA LYS A 56 -0.37 -12.81 -12.50
C LYS A 56 -0.15 -12.58 -11.01
N MET A 57 -0.26 -11.32 -10.57
CA MET A 57 -0.09 -10.94 -9.17
C MET A 57 -1.21 -11.52 -8.31
N LYS A 58 -2.46 -11.45 -8.78
CA LYS A 58 -3.62 -11.99 -8.07
C LYS A 58 -3.45 -13.49 -7.82
N SER A 59 -2.99 -14.24 -8.82
CA SER A 59 -2.70 -15.66 -8.69
C SER A 59 -1.59 -15.92 -7.68
N TYR A 60 -0.52 -15.14 -7.75
CA TYR A 60 0.62 -15.27 -6.83
C TYR A 60 0.23 -15.01 -5.38
N LEU A 61 -0.65 -14.04 -5.13
CA LEU A 61 -1.07 -13.63 -3.80
C LEU A 61 -2.29 -14.39 -3.27
N LYS A 62 -2.84 -15.32 -4.03
CA LYS A 62 -4.10 -16.02 -3.72
C LYS A 62 -4.18 -16.54 -2.28
N ASP A 63 -3.12 -17.17 -1.80
CA ASP A 63 -3.08 -17.76 -0.46
C ASP A 63 -2.21 -16.95 0.51
N SER A 64 -1.82 -15.74 0.14
CA SER A 64 -0.96 -14.92 0.99
C SER A 64 -1.75 -14.28 2.10
N LYS A 65 -1.19 -14.34 3.30
CA LYS A 65 -1.64 -13.54 4.42
C LYS A 65 -1.13 -12.11 4.26
N TYR A 66 -1.77 -11.20 4.94
CA TYR A 66 -1.31 -9.80 4.99
C TYR A 66 -1.57 -9.22 6.38
N ASP A 67 -0.80 -8.19 6.69
CA ASP A 67 -1.01 -7.38 7.89
C ASP A 67 -1.81 -6.15 7.50
N ARG A 68 -2.81 -5.83 8.30
CA ARG A 68 -3.58 -4.61 8.14
C ARG A 68 -3.12 -3.60 9.18
N ILE A 69 -2.62 -2.46 8.70
CA ILE A 69 -2.15 -1.37 9.55
C ILE A 69 -3.25 -0.32 9.62
N PRO A 70 -3.91 -0.13 10.77
CA PRO A 70 -4.97 0.89 10.90
C PRO A 70 -4.44 2.29 10.66
N TYR A 71 -5.29 3.14 10.12
CA TYR A 71 -4.96 4.55 9.93
C TYR A 71 -4.79 5.26 11.27
N LYS A 72 -3.81 6.15 11.34
CA LYS A 72 -3.66 7.09 12.44
C LYS A 72 -2.87 8.29 11.96
N TYR A 73 -3.34 9.50 12.28
CA TYR A 73 -2.63 10.73 11.96
C TYR A 73 -1.21 10.66 12.50
N ASN A 74 -0.27 11.11 11.68
CA ASN A 74 1.15 11.19 12.01
C ASN A 74 1.84 9.83 12.26
N ARG A 75 1.22 8.73 11.87
CA ARG A 75 1.83 7.42 11.94
C ARG A 75 2.78 7.23 10.75
N ALA A 76 4.01 6.83 11.04
CA ALA A 76 4.97 6.44 10.02
C ALA A 76 5.03 4.90 9.95
N ILE A 77 5.03 4.35 8.74
CA ILE A 77 5.16 2.93 8.50
C ILE A 77 6.38 2.71 7.64
N ILE A 78 7.26 1.81 8.10
CA ILE A 78 8.49 1.47 7.40
C ILE A 78 8.40 0.01 7.00
N PHE A 79 8.54 -0.27 5.71
CA PHE A 79 8.43 -1.63 5.20
C PHE A 79 9.29 -1.84 3.96
N LYS A 80 9.51 -3.09 3.59
CA LYS A 80 10.27 -3.41 2.38
C LYS A 80 9.44 -3.10 1.15
N GLY A 81 9.99 -2.31 0.22
CA GLY A 81 9.27 -1.89 -0.98
C GLY A 81 8.85 -3.06 -1.87
N ARG A 82 9.62 -4.14 -1.89
CA ARG A 82 9.28 -5.31 -2.68
C ARG A 82 8.18 -6.19 -2.09
N ALA A 83 7.77 -5.93 -0.85
CA ALA A 83 6.58 -6.56 -0.29
C ALA A 83 5.34 -6.01 -1.01
N PHE A 84 4.45 -6.91 -1.44
CA PHE A 84 3.20 -6.47 -2.04
C PHE A 84 2.37 -5.73 -1.01
N HIS A 85 1.79 -4.62 -1.41
CA HIS A 85 1.03 -3.77 -0.50
C HIS A 85 -0.03 -2.98 -1.27
N SER A 86 -1.01 -2.49 -0.53
CA SER A 86 -2.05 -1.60 -1.08
C SER A 86 -2.59 -0.69 0.01
N THR A 87 -3.11 0.45 -0.40
CA THR A 87 -3.98 1.23 0.46
C THR A 87 -5.21 0.37 0.77
N ASP A 88 -5.60 0.31 2.03
CA ASP A 88 -6.84 -0.39 2.41
C ASP A 88 -8.06 0.39 1.89
N ASN A 89 -9.25 -0.14 2.08
CA ASN A 89 -10.47 0.54 1.63
C ASN A 89 -10.55 1.93 2.26
N VAL A 90 -10.55 2.98 1.42
CA VAL A 90 -10.53 4.36 1.89
C VAL A 90 -11.96 4.83 2.16
N HIS A 91 -12.21 5.26 3.39
CA HIS A 91 -13.49 5.82 3.84
C HIS A 91 -13.22 7.11 4.60
N MET A 92 -13.07 8.20 3.85
CA MET A 92 -12.88 9.53 4.40
C MET A 92 -14.21 10.27 4.44
N LYS A 93 -14.33 11.23 5.34
CA LYS A 93 -15.48 12.14 5.35
C LYS A 93 -15.49 12.94 4.05
N GLN A 94 -16.65 13.41 3.63
CA GLN A 94 -16.78 14.20 2.40
C GLN A 94 -16.11 15.56 2.55
N GLY A 95 -15.64 16.12 1.43
CA GLY A 95 -15.01 17.43 1.35
C GLY A 95 -13.52 17.35 1.00
N GLU A 96 -13.04 18.35 0.26
CA GLU A 96 -11.64 18.42 -0.18
C GLU A 96 -10.68 18.45 1.01
N GLU A 97 -11.07 19.12 2.10
CA GLU A 97 -10.29 19.24 3.33
C GLU A 97 -10.11 17.89 4.04
N ASN A 98 -10.94 16.90 3.72
CA ASN A 98 -10.92 15.58 4.33
C ASN A 98 -10.20 14.53 3.48
N LYS A 99 -9.56 14.92 2.38
CA LYS A 99 -8.84 13.98 1.54
C LYS A 99 -7.69 13.30 2.29
N ARG A 100 -7.54 12.00 2.05
CA ARG A 100 -6.43 11.24 2.61
C ARG A 100 -5.14 11.62 1.90
N VAL A 101 -4.20 12.18 2.64
CA VAL A 101 -2.89 12.59 2.13
C VAL A 101 -1.80 11.92 2.95
N ASN A 102 -0.77 11.46 2.26
CA ASN A 102 0.40 10.90 2.92
C ASN A 102 1.68 11.31 2.18
N TYR A 103 2.79 11.30 2.90
CA TYR A 103 4.12 11.38 2.31
C TYR A 103 4.67 9.97 2.12
N THR A 104 5.24 9.71 0.97
CA THR A 104 5.88 8.42 0.66
C THR A 104 7.32 8.67 0.25
N PHE A 105 8.24 8.00 0.93
CA PHE A 105 9.66 8.05 0.61
C PHE A 105 10.11 6.65 0.19
N LEU A 106 10.76 6.57 -0.97
CA LEU A 106 11.27 5.32 -1.53
C LEU A 106 12.80 5.37 -1.52
N TYR A 107 13.41 4.45 -0.80
CA TYR A 107 14.87 4.38 -0.70
C TYR A 107 15.38 3.19 -1.51
N GLU A 108 16.24 3.46 -2.49
CA GLU A 108 16.88 2.46 -3.33
C GLU A 108 18.37 2.36 -2.98
N TYR A 109 19.00 1.25 -3.35
CA TYR A 109 20.45 1.12 -3.24
C TYR A 109 21.15 2.02 -4.24
#